data_f00110dbb061e2ae31c1acace6934193
#
_entry.id   f00110dbb061e2ae31c1acace6934193
#
_cell.length_a   1.000
_cell.length_b   1.000
_cell.length_c   1.000
_cell.angle_alpha   90.00
_cell.angle_beta   90.00
_cell.angle_gamma   90.00
#
_symmetry.space_group_name_H-M   'P 1'
#
loop_
_entity.id
_entity.type
_entity.pdbx_description
1 polymer ?
#
loop_
_entity_poly.entity_id
_entity_poly.type
_entity_poly.pdbx_seq_one_letter_code
_entity_poly.pdbx_strand_id
1 'polypeptide(L)'
;MLFRSKNITRVLEHGQYIMGPEIGELEKTLGEYVGARHAVSCASGTDALLMALMAYQVGPGDAVFTTPFTFVATAEVISLLGATPVFVDIEPDTFNIDPLQLEKAIAALESKDPKIHPLPKGYEGLKARGVIPVDLFGQPADYDRINAIADAEALFVLEDAAQSFGGEYKGRKACALGDVAATSFFPAKPLGCYGDGGMVFTDDDRLYDYLTSVRIHGKGTDKYDNVRIGINGRCDTLQA
;
A
#
# COMPACT_ATOMS: atom_id res chain seq x y z
N MET A 1 -29.74 1.31 -6.03
CA MET A 1 -29.74 2.40 -7.03
C MET A 1 -30.08 3.76 -6.41
N LEU A 2 -31.19 3.93 -5.69
CA LEU A 2 -31.61 5.23 -5.10
C LEU A 2 -30.60 5.86 -4.12
N PHE A 3 -29.89 5.08 -3.31
CA PHE A 3 -28.94 5.59 -2.33
C PHE A 3 -27.69 6.22 -3.00
N ARG A 4 -27.09 5.50 -3.96
CA ARG A 4 -25.92 5.99 -4.71
C ARG A 4 -26.25 7.27 -5.50
N SER A 5 -27.42 7.33 -6.14
CA SER A 5 -27.85 8.52 -6.85
C SER A 5 -27.98 9.74 -5.94
N LYS A 6 -28.46 9.55 -4.70
CA LYS A 6 -28.57 10.65 -3.73
C LYS A 6 -27.22 11.22 -3.34
N ASN A 7 -26.22 10.36 -3.07
CA ASN A 7 -24.88 10.83 -2.69
C ASN A 7 -24.20 11.58 -3.84
N ILE A 8 -24.27 11.06 -5.08
CA ILE A 8 -23.76 11.76 -6.26
C ILE A 8 -24.46 13.13 -6.42
N THR A 9 -25.79 13.16 -6.30
CA THR A 9 -26.54 14.43 -6.40
C THR A 9 -26.10 15.43 -5.32
N ARG A 10 -25.87 14.99 -4.08
CA ARG A 10 -25.36 15.83 -2.98
C ARG A 10 -24.01 16.47 -3.36
N VAL A 11 -23.08 15.70 -3.93
CA VAL A 11 -21.78 16.23 -4.37
C VAL A 11 -21.96 17.25 -5.51
N LEU A 12 -22.85 16.99 -6.47
CA LEU A 12 -23.15 17.93 -7.56
C LEU A 12 -23.78 19.22 -7.06
N GLU A 13 -24.63 19.15 -6.03
CA GLU A 13 -25.32 20.31 -5.45
C GLU A 13 -24.34 21.25 -4.71
N HIS A 14 -23.40 20.71 -3.90
CA HIS A 14 -22.46 21.58 -3.18
C HIS A 14 -21.21 21.93 -3.99
N GLY A 15 -20.89 21.17 -5.06
CA GLY A 15 -19.80 21.48 -6.01
C GLY A 15 -18.38 21.32 -5.48
N GLN A 16 -18.16 20.71 -4.31
CA GLN A 16 -16.83 20.45 -3.75
C GLN A 16 -16.27 19.13 -4.29
N TYR A 17 -15.82 19.14 -5.55
CA TYR A 17 -15.37 17.93 -6.25
C TYR A 17 -14.00 17.40 -5.78
N ILE A 18 -13.20 18.25 -5.12
CA ILE A 18 -11.86 17.91 -4.62
C ILE A 18 -11.85 18.12 -3.10
N MET A 19 -11.50 17.07 -2.36
CA MET A 19 -11.44 17.09 -0.89
C MET A 19 -12.73 17.59 -0.22
N GLY A 20 -13.87 17.21 -0.78
CA GLY A 20 -15.19 17.49 -0.18
C GLY A 20 -15.43 16.66 1.09
N PRO A 21 -16.55 16.93 1.79
CA PRO A 21 -16.87 16.27 3.07
C PRO A 21 -16.95 14.75 2.97
N GLU A 22 -17.36 14.20 1.83
CA GLU A 22 -17.47 12.76 1.60
C GLU A 22 -16.10 12.05 1.71
N ILE A 23 -15.01 12.74 1.38
CA ILE A 23 -13.65 12.20 1.55
C ILE A 23 -13.38 11.90 3.03
N GLY A 24 -13.66 12.84 3.93
CA GLY A 24 -13.48 12.63 5.36
C GLY A 24 -14.44 11.57 5.94
N GLU A 25 -15.69 11.51 5.43
CA GLU A 25 -16.65 10.48 5.79
C GLU A 25 -16.16 9.08 5.38
N LEU A 26 -15.62 8.94 4.15
CA LEU A 26 -15.05 7.71 3.63
C LEU A 26 -13.84 7.26 4.46
N GLU A 27 -12.87 8.14 4.67
CA GLU A 27 -11.64 7.85 5.43
C GLU A 27 -11.97 7.38 6.85
N LYS A 28 -12.85 8.10 7.54
CA LYS A 28 -13.30 7.72 8.88
C LYS A 28 -13.99 6.36 8.88
N THR A 29 -14.98 6.16 7.99
CA THR A 29 -15.80 4.94 7.96
C THR A 29 -14.95 3.71 7.65
N LEU A 30 -14.04 3.81 6.69
CA LEU A 30 -13.20 2.67 6.31
C LEU A 30 -12.08 2.42 7.31
N GLY A 31 -11.51 3.46 7.93
CA GLY A 31 -10.56 3.31 9.05
C GLY A 31 -11.20 2.55 10.23
N GLU A 32 -12.41 2.96 10.64
CA GLU A 32 -13.18 2.27 11.68
C GLU A 32 -13.51 0.82 11.30
N TYR A 33 -13.87 0.57 10.03
CA TYR A 33 -14.22 -0.76 9.54
C TYR A 33 -13.06 -1.75 9.59
N VAL A 34 -11.84 -1.32 9.19
CA VAL A 34 -10.65 -2.20 9.20
C VAL A 34 -9.96 -2.22 10.57
N GLY A 35 -10.26 -1.25 11.43
CA GLY A 35 -9.64 -1.10 12.76
C GLY A 35 -8.29 -0.36 12.71
N ALA A 36 -8.02 0.40 11.65
CA ALA A 36 -6.83 1.25 11.55
C ALA A 36 -7.12 2.66 12.10
N ARG A 37 -6.11 3.26 12.76
CA ARG A 37 -6.22 4.62 13.32
C ARG A 37 -6.36 5.69 12.25
N HIS A 38 -5.66 5.53 11.14
CA HIS A 38 -5.61 6.47 10.03
C HIS A 38 -5.95 5.79 8.71
N ALA A 39 -6.71 6.52 7.90
CA ALA A 39 -7.01 6.16 6.52
C ALA A 39 -6.81 7.40 5.64
N VAL A 40 -6.13 7.26 4.52
CA VAL A 40 -5.83 8.34 3.58
C VAL A 40 -6.28 7.89 2.20
N SER A 41 -7.39 8.44 1.69
CA SER A 41 -7.88 8.17 0.36
C SER A 41 -6.96 8.74 -0.72
N CYS A 42 -6.85 8.07 -1.83
CA CYS A 42 -5.99 8.49 -2.95
C CYS A 42 -6.59 8.15 -4.31
N ALA A 43 -5.91 8.57 -5.38
CA ALA A 43 -6.43 8.48 -6.75
C ALA A 43 -6.49 7.06 -7.30
N SER A 44 -5.69 6.12 -6.78
CA SER A 44 -5.70 4.73 -7.23
C SER A 44 -5.00 3.81 -6.23
N GLY A 45 -5.16 2.48 -6.39
CA GLY A 45 -4.37 1.51 -5.62
C GLY A 45 -2.88 1.61 -5.92
N THR A 46 -2.49 1.96 -7.14
CA THR A 46 -1.09 2.21 -7.51
C THR A 46 -0.53 3.41 -6.75
N ASP A 47 -1.30 4.51 -6.67
CA ASP A 47 -0.90 5.67 -5.86
C ASP A 47 -0.84 5.35 -4.37
N ALA A 48 -1.71 4.46 -3.87
CA ALA A 48 -1.67 4.01 -2.48
C ALA A 48 -0.33 3.32 -2.15
N LEU A 49 0.10 2.38 -2.99
CA LEU A 49 1.40 1.71 -2.86
C LEU A 49 2.56 2.71 -2.99
N LEU A 50 2.52 3.56 -4.02
CA LEU A 50 3.55 4.57 -4.27
C LEU A 50 3.70 5.54 -3.09
N MET A 51 2.60 6.09 -2.58
CA MET A 51 2.60 7.02 -1.45
C MET A 51 3.14 6.36 -0.18
N ALA A 52 2.81 5.09 0.09
CA ALA A 52 3.35 4.35 1.21
C ALA A 52 4.88 4.19 1.10
N LEU A 53 5.40 3.80 -0.06
CA LEU A 53 6.84 3.70 -0.28
C LEU A 53 7.55 5.06 -0.21
N MET A 54 6.92 6.15 -0.70
CA MET A 54 7.44 7.50 -0.54
C MET A 54 7.51 7.90 0.95
N ALA A 55 6.53 7.50 1.77
CA ALA A 55 6.53 7.78 3.20
C ALA A 55 7.66 7.05 3.93
N TYR A 56 8.03 5.86 3.50
CA TYR A 56 9.24 5.14 3.95
C TYR A 56 10.53 5.64 3.31
N GLN A 57 10.47 6.65 2.43
CA GLN A 57 11.61 7.22 1.72
C GLN A 57 12.41 6.17 0.93
N VAL A 58 11.71 5.20 0.36
CA VAL A 58 12.29 4.18 -0.51
C VAL A 58 12.85 4.83 -1.77
N GLY A 59 14.05 4.42 -2.17
CA GLY A 59 14.76 5.00 -3.31
C GLY A 59 15.94 4.17 -3.81
N PRO A 60 16.83 4.78 -4.62
CA PRO A 60 17.98 4.09 -5.19
C PRO A 60 18.89 3.47 -4.12
N GLY A 61 19.26 2.20 -4.30
CA GLY A 61 20.04 1.43 -3.33
C GLY A 61 19.21 0.62 -2.35
N ASP A 62 17.89 0.82 -2.33
CA ASP A 62 16.98 0.02 -1.52
C ASP A 62 16.49 -1.22 -2.29
N ALA A 63 16.32 -2.32 -1.58
CA ALA A 63 15.66 -3.53 -2.05
C ALA A 63 14.35 -3.74 -1.29
N VAL A 64 13.27 -3.98 -2.02
CA VAL A 64 11.96 -4.30 -1.46
C VAL A 64 11.54 -5.67 -1.96
N PHE A 65 11.23 -6.58 -1.03
CA PHE A 65 10.83 -7.95 -1.35
C PHE A 65 9.35 -7.99 -1.70
N THR A 66 9.00 -8.74 -2.74
CA THR A 66 7.60 -9.00 -3.13
C THR A 66 7.51 -10.27 -3.95
N THR A 67 6.30 -10.69 -4.31
CA THR A 67 6.07 -11.87 -5.15
C THR A 67 6.02 -11.50 -6.64
N PRO A 68 6.47 -12.38 -7.57
CA PRO A 68 6.26 -12.19 -9.00
C PRO A 68 4.82 -12.50 -9.43
N PHE A 69 4.04 -13.21 -8.60
CA PHE A 69 2.66 -13.58 -8.88
C PHE A 69 1.70 -12.53 -8.30
N THR A 70 1.62 -11.40 -8.97
CA THR A 70 0.82 -10.23 -8.59
C THR A 70 0.45 -9.40 -9.81
N PHE A 71 -0.36 -8.37 -9.61
CA PHE A 71 -0.51 -7.30 -10.59
C PHE A 71 0.77 -6.46 -10.64
N VAL A 72 1.14 -6.00 -11.84
CA VAL A 72 2.42 -5.31 -12.08
C VAL A 72 2.66 -4.10 -11.15
N ALA A 73 1.61 -3.42 -10.71
CA ALA A 73 1.71 -2.22 -9.86
C ALA A 73 2.54 -2.45 -8.59
N THR A 74 2.46 -3.64 -7.97
CA THR A 74 3.23 -3.96 -6.75
C THR A 74 4.73 -3.82 -6.95
N ALA A 75 5.27 -4.29 -8.08
CA ALA A 75 6.69 -4.18 -8.42
C ALA A 75 7.04 -2.87 -9.15
N GLU A 76 6.10 -2.33 -9.93
CA GLU A 76 6.23 -1.11 -10.70
C GLU A 76 6.55 0.10 -9.82
N VAL A 77 5.82 0.28 -8.73
CA VAL A 77 6.02 1.42 -7.81
C VAL A 77 7.39 1.40 -7.12
N ILE A 78 7.95 0.21 -6.85
CA ILE A 78 9.32 0.05 -6.34
C ILE A 78 10.30 0.61 -7.37
N SER A 79 10.14 0.18 -8.62
CA SER A 79 11.02 0.58 -9.73
C SER A 79 10.85 2.08 -10.07
N LEU A 80 9.64 2.64 -9.97
CA LEU A 80 9.38 4.07 -10.18
C LEU A 80 10.17 4.95 -9.21
N LEU A 81 10.38 4.50 -7.98
CA LEU A 81 11.20 5.21 -6.99
C LEU A 81 12.71 4.97 -7.15
N GLY A 82 13.13 4.18 -8.14
CA GLY A 82 14.52 3.83 -8.37
C GLY A 82 15.05 2.75 -7.43
N ALA A 83 14.21 2.16 -6.61
CA ALA A 83 14.52 0.99 -5.80
C ALA A 83 14.44 -0.30 -6.61
N THR A 84 14.89 -1.41 -6.04
CA THR A 84 14.97 -2.69 -6.74
C THR A 84 14.00 -3.70 -6.12
N PRO A 85 13.04 -4.24 -6.87
CA PRO A 85 12.23 -5.36 -6.39
C PRO A 85 13.07 -6.63 -6.34
N VAL A 86 12.98 -7.37 -5.22
CA VAL A 86 13.51 -8.72 -5.06
C VAL A 86 12.34 -9.68 -5.02
N PHE A 87 12.23 -10.52 -6.04
CA PHE A 87 11.11 -11.43 -6.14
C PHE A 87 11.32 -12.67 -5.28
N VAL A 88 10.29 -13.00 -4.51
CA VAL A 88 10.20 -14.16 -3.61
C VAL A 88 9.10 -15.07 -4.11
N ASP A 89 9.35 -16.38 -4.15
CA ASP A 89 8.37 -17.35 -4.64
C ASP A 89 7.15 -17.45 -3.74
N ILE A 90 6.09 -18.06 -4.24
CA ILE A 90 4.80 -18.21 -3.60
C ILE A 90 4.63 -19.60 -3.02
N GLU A 91 3.77 -19.74 -2.02
CA GLU A 91 3.23 -21.03 -1.57
C GLU A 91 2.29 -21.61 -2.64
N PRO A 92 2.42 -22.89 -2.99
CA PRO A 92 1.61 -23.50 -4.07
C PRO A 92 0.12 -23.59 -3.74
N ASP A 93 -0.25 -23.62 -2.47
CA ASP A 93 -1.63 -23.79 -2.03
C ASP A 93 -2.40 -22.46 -1.88
N THR A 94 -1.70 -21.39 -1.50
CA THR A 94 -2.29 -20.08 -1.22
C THR A 94 -2.02 -19.05 -2.30
N PHE A 95 -0.97 -19.24 -3.09
CA PHE A 95 -0.42 -18.28 -4.06
C PHE A 95 0.12 -16.98 -3.45
N ASN A 96 0.15 -16.89 -2.13
CA ASN A 96 0.74 -15.78 -1.39
C ASN A 96 2.26 -15.99 -1.23
N ILE A 97 2.99 -14.93 -0.93
CA ILE A 97 4.43 -14.98 -0.70
C ILE A 97 4.78 -16.07 0.34
N ASP A 98 5.77 -16.92 0.03
CA ASP A 98 6.24 -17.98 0.94
C ASP A 98 7.20 -17.37 1.98
N PRO A 99 6.85 -17.38 3.29
CA PRO A 99 7.70 -16.82 4.33
C PRO A 99 9.08 -17.51 4.44
N LEU A 100 9.19 -18.81 4.11
CA LEU A 100 10.48 -19.51 4.10
C LEU A 100 11.38 -19.04 2.94
N GLN A 101 10.78 -18.73 1.79
CA GLN A 101 11.54 -18.16 0.69
C GLN A 101 11.90 -16.69 0.94
N LEU A 102 11.06 -15.96 1.69
CA LEU A 102 11.37 -14.60 2.13
C LEU A 102 12.61 -14.57 3.03
N GLU A 103 12.70 -15.45 4.04
CA GLU A 103 13.88 -15.61 4.89
C GLU A 103 15.15 -15.88 4.06
N LYS A 104 15.06 -16.79 3.07
CA LYS A 104 16.18 -17.10 2.18
C LYS A 104 16.58 -15.91 1.31
N ALA A 105 15.61 -15.16 0.78
CA ALA A 105 15.87 -13.99 -0.06
C ALA A 105 16.57 -12.88 0.72
N ILE A 106 16.16 -12.65 1.96
CA ILE A 106 16.80 -11.70 2.87
C ILE A 106 18.24 -12.15 3.16
N ALA A 107 18.43 -13.39 3.61
CA ALA A 107 19.75 -13.95 3.91
C ALA A 107 20.70 -13.92 2.70
N ALA A 108 20.17 -14.20 1.50
CA ALA A 108 20.95 -14.10 0.26
C ALA A 108 21.41 -12.67 -0.02
N LEU A 109 20.51 -11.70 0.17
CA LEU A 109 20.85 -10.28 -0.06
C LEU A 109 21.85 -9.77 0.97
N GLU A 110 21.75 -10.14 2.23
CA GLU A 110 22.66 -9.73 3.30
C GLU A 110 24.05 -10.34 3.14
N SER A 111 24.11 -11.64 2.87
CA SER A 111 25.37 -12.36 2.63
C SER A 111 25.98 -12.12 1.25
N LYS A 112 25.23 -11.44 0.34
CA LYS A 112 25.60 -11.26 -1.07
C LYS A 112 25.84 -12.59 -1.80
N ASP A 113 25.08 -13.63 -1.44
CA ASP A 113 25.22 -14.97 -2.03
C ASP A 113 23.99 -15.37 -2.86
N PRO A 114 24.04 -15.22 -4.21
CA PRO A 114 22.93 -15.60 -5.09
C PRO A 114 22.67 -17.10 -5.20
N LYS A 115 23.47 -17.95 -4.53
CA LYS A 115 23.23 -19.38 -4.46
C LYS A 115 22.14 -19.74 -3.44
N ILE A 116 21.91 -18.89 -2.43
CA ILE A 116 20.87 -19.07 -1.42
C ILE A 116 19.49 -18.76 -2.03
N HIS A 117 19.42 -17.64 -2.76
CA HIS A 117 18.24 -17.18 -3.47
C HIS A 117 18.66 -16.33 -4.68
N PRO A 118 17.97 -16.41 -5.83
CA PRO A 118 18.28 -15.55 -6.99
C PRO A 118 18.20 -14.07 -6.64
N LEU A 119 19.24 -13.32 -6.94
CA LEU A 119 19.32 -11.89 -6.68
C LEU A 119 19.32 -11.07 -7.98
N PRO A 120 18.78 -9.85 -7.99
CA PRO A 120 18.79 -8.97 -9.15
C PRO A 120 20.19 -8.50 -9.48
N LYS A 121 20.41 -7.99 -10.71
CA LYS A 121 21.72 -7.39 -11.08
C LYS A 121 22.04 -6.20 -10.19
N GLY A 122 23.29 -6.09 -9.76
CA GLY A 122 23.74 -4.99 -8.89
C GLY A 122 23.37 -5.14 -7.42
N TYR A 123 23.00 -6.35 -7.01
CA TYR A 123 22.59 -6.66 -5.63
C TYR A 123 23.64 -6.32 -4.57
N GLU A 124 24.92 -6.24 -4.95
CA GLU A 124 26.03 -5.96 -4.03
C GLU A 124 25.87 -4.63 -3.30
N GLY A 125 25.26 -3.64 -3.96
CA GLY A 125 25.00 -2.30 -3.41
C GLY A 125 23.65 -2.14 -2.71
N LEU A 126 22.78 -3.15 -2.77
CA LEU A 126 21.42 -3.05 -2.26
C LEU A 126 21.35 -3.31 -0.75
N LYS A 127 20.39 -2.63 -0.11
CA LYS A 127 20.00 -2.81 1.31
C LYS A 127 18.56 -3.24 1.40
N ALA A 128 18.25 -4.24 2.20
CA ALA A 128 16.89 -4.63 2.53
C ALA A 128 16.15 -3.48 3.23
N ARG A 129 14.92 -3.15 2.79
CA ARG A 129 14.13 -2.05 3.34
C ARG A 129 12.75 -2.45 3.78
N GLY A 130 12.10 -3.36 3.06
CA GLY A 130 10.75 -3.77 3.38
C GLY A 130 10.26 -4.91 2.52
N VAL A 131 9.08 -5.39 2.86
CA VAL A 131 8.37 -6.42 2.12
C VAL A 131 6.97 -5.95 1.76
N ILE A 132 6.52 -6.30 0.55
CA ILE A 132 5.15 -6.08 0.08
C ILE A 132 4.52 -7.46 -0.16
N PRO A 133 3.91 -8.07 0.85
CA PRO A 133 3.05 -9.23 0.64
C PRO A 133 1.78 -8.80 -0.08
N VAL A 134 1.26 -9.67 -0.95
CA VAL A 134 0.06 -9.42 -1.74
C VAL A 134 -1.01 -10.41 -1.34
N ASP A 135 -2.16 -9.92 -0.92
CA ASP A 135 -3.32 -10.72 -0.54
C ASP A 135 -4.09 -11.17 -1.77
N LEU A 136 -3.48 -12.05 -2.55
CA LEU A 136 -4.00 -12.47 -3.83
C LEU A 136 -5.33 -13.21 -3.68
N PHE A 137 -6.24 -12.97 -4.61
CA PHE A 137 -7.58 -13.55 -4.64
C PHE A 137 -8.43 -13.26 -3.39
N GLY A 138 -8.04 -12.30 -2.57
CA GLY A 138 -8.77 -11.90 -1.36
C GLY A 138 -8.40 -12.71 -0.12
N GLN A 139 -7.39 -13.56 -0.19
CA GLN A 139 -6.85 -14.30 0.93
C GLN A 139 -5.62 -13.60 1.48
N PRO A 140 -5.64 -13.10 2.73
CA PRO A 140 -4.44 -12.53 3.36
C PRO A 140 -3.28 -13.53 3.44
N ALA A 141 -2.06 -13.02 3.28
CA ALA A 141 -0.84 -13.79 3.45
C ALA A 141 -0.62 -14.22 4.93
N ASP A 142 0.41 -15.02 5.22
CA ASP A 142 0.76 -15.41 6.59
C ASP A 142 1.47 -14.27 7.34
N TYR A 143 0.69 -13.24 7.73
CA TYR A 143 1.21 -12.04 8.38
C TYR A 143 1.88 -12.31 9.73
N ASP A 144 1.51 -13.35 10.46
CA ASP A 144 2.18 -13.69 11.72
C ASP A 144 3.66 -14.02 11.47
N ARG A 145 3.95 -14.80 10.43
CA ARG A 145 5.31 -15.16 10.06
C ARG A 145 6.04 -14.02 9.35
N ILE A 146 5.37 -13.33 8.43
CA ILE A 146 5.95 -12.21 7.67
C ILE A 146 6.35 -11.09 8.63
N ASN A 147 5.47 -10.68 9.55
CA ASN A 147 5.77 -9.63 10.53
C ASN A 147 6.91 -10.05 11.46
N ALA A 148 6.94 -11.31 11.92
CA ALA A 148 8.03 -11.80 12.77
C ALA A 148 9.40 -11.74 12.04
N ILE A 149 9.44 -12.08 10.74
CA ILE A 149 10.64 -11.97 9.92
C ILE A 149 11.03 -10.49 9.74
N ALA A 150 10.06 -9.65 9.40
CA ALA A 150 10.27 -8.22 9.16
C ALA A 150 10.79 -7.50 10.41
N ASP A 151 10.20 -7.80 11.57
CA ASP A 151 10.64 -7.26 12.87
C ASP A 151 12.09 -7.65 13.21
N ALA A 152 12.47 -8.91 12.96
CA ALA A 152 13.83 -9.41 13.21
C ALA A 152 14.87 -8.71 12.33
N GLU A 153 14.50 -8.33 11.10
CA GLU A 153 15.35 -7.74 10.08
C GLU A 153 15.17 -6.21 9.93
N ALA A 154 14.37 -5.59 10.81
CA ALA A 154 14.03 -4.16 10.79
C ALA A 154 13.49 -3.68 9.43
N LEU A 155 12.64 -4.50 8.80
CA LEU A 155 11.94 -4.20 7.55
C LEU A 155 10.54 -3.68 7.83
N PHE A 156 10.03 -2.75 7.00
CA PHE A 156 8.61 -2.43 7.01
C PHE A 156 7.79 -3.49 6.26
N VAL A 157 6.52 -3.64 6.64
CA VAL A 157 5.54 -4.49 5.96
C VAL A 157 4.45 -3.60 5.35
N LEU A 158 4.41 -3.53 4.02
CA LEU A 158 3.35 -2.86 3.26
C LEU A 158 2.38 -3.93 2.70
N GLU A 159 1.22 -4.05 3.31
CA GLU A 159 0.15 -4.95 2.84
C GLU A 159 -0.44 -4.45 1.51
N ASP A 160 -0.30 -5.21 0.43
CA ASP A 160 -1.05 -4.97 -0.81
C ASP A 160 -2.39 -5.69 -0.72
N ALA A 161 -3.37 -4.98 -0.18
CA ALA A 161 -4.75 -5.43 0.04
C ALA A 161 -5.69 -5.06 -1.12
N ALA A 162 -5.15 -4.82 -2.33
CA ALA A 162 -5.97 -4.41 -3.47
C ALA A 162 -7.06 -5.43 -3.87
N GLN A 163 -6.97 -6.68 -3.42
CA GLN A 163 -7.95 -7.72 -3.68
C GLN A 163 -8.62 -8.28 -2.42
N SER A 164 -8.21 -7.86 -1.21
CA SER A 164 -8.61 -8.48 0.04
C SER A 164 -9.49 -7.59 0.94
N PHE A 165 -9.90 -6.39 0.49
CA PHE A 165 -10.75 -5.52 1.30
C PHE A 165 -12.00 -6.27 1.77
N GLY A 166 -12.19 -6.36 3.10
CA GLY A 166 -13.25 -7.16 3.73
C GLY A 166 -12.84 -8.59 4.12
N GLY A 167 -11.67 -9.05 3.67
CA GLY A 167 -11.07 -10.31 4.13
C GLY A 167 -10.63 -10.23 5.60
N GLU A 168 -10.33 -11.39 6.17
CA GLU A 168 -9.90 -11.51 7.57
C GLU A 168 -8.74 -12.52 7.71
N TYR A 169 -7.79 -12.18 8.56
CA TYR A 169 -6.73 -13.08 9.00
C TYR A 169 -6.76 -13.20 10.53
N LYS A 170 -7.13 -14.37 11.04
CA LYS A 170 -7.20 -14.68 12.49
C LYS A 170 -8.02 -13.63 13.28
N GLY A 171 -9.14 -13.18 12.72
CA GLY A 171 -10.03 -12.20 13.35
C GLY A 171 -9.62 -10.73 13.21
N ARG A 172 -8.53 -10.43 12.50
CA ARG A 172 -8.13 -9.08 12.10
C ARG A 172 -8.52 -8.84 10.65
N LYS A 173 -8.99 -7.65 10.34
CA LYS A 173 -9.35 -7.27 8.97
C LYS A 173 -8.10 -7.11 8.09
N ALA A 174 -8.18 -7.51 6.82
CA ALA A 174 -7.27 -7.04 5.79
C ALA A 174 -7.25 -5.50 5.76
N CYS A 175 -6.17 -4.91 5.34
CA CYS A 175 -5.81 -3.49 5.44
C CYS A 175 -5.38 -3.05 6.86
N ALA A 176 -5.15 -3.98 7.79
CA ALA A 176 -4.62 -3.69 9.13
C ALA A 176 -3.68 -4.82 9.63
N LEU A 177 -2.98 -5.49 8.70
CA LEU A 177 -2.17 -6.67 9.00
C LEU A 177 -0.66 -6.38 9.00
N GLY A 178 -0.20 -5.36 8.26
CA GLY A 178 1.18 -4.85 8.24
C GLY A 178 1.32 -3.51 8.96
N ASP A 179 2.47 -2.84 8.81
CA ASP A 179 2.72 -1.47 9.34
C ASP A 179 1.89 -0.43 8.60
N VAL A 180 1.67 -0.66 7.32
CA VAL A 180 0.87 0.14 6.42
C VAL A 180 0.19 -0.77 5.40
N ALA A 181 -0.99 -0.41 4.96
CA ALA A 181 -1.70 -1.16 3.93
C ALA A 181 -2.19 -0.25 2.80
N ALA A 182 -2.20 -0.79 1.58
CA ALA A 182 -2.71 -0.13 0.39
C ALA A 182 -3.85 -0.95 -0.21
N THR A 183 -4.96 -0.30 -0.56
CA THR A 183 -6.06 -0.95 -1.27
C THR A 183 -6.50 -0.15 -2.49
N SER A 184 -7.27 -0.79 -3.35
CA SER A 184 -7.76 -0.23 -4.61
C SER A 184 -9.29 -0.21 -4.62
N PHE A 185 -9.85 0.89 -5.12
CA PHE A 185 -11.29 1.02 -5.39
C PHE A 185 -11.60 0.96 -6.89
N PHE A 186 -10.70 0.46 -7.72
CA PHE A 186 -11.01 0.18 -9.12
C PHE A 186 -12.34 -0.60 -9.22
N PRO A 187 -13.23 -0.34 -10.21
CA PRO A 187 -14.60 -0.85 -10.23
C PRO A 187 -14.77 -2.36 -10.05
N ALA A 188 -13.78 -3.16 -10.46
CA ALA A 188 -13.80 -4.62 -10.32
C ALA A 188 -13.24 -5.15 -8.98
N LYS A 189 -12.82 -4.27 -8.08
CA LYS A 189 -12.29 -4.66 -6.76
C LYS A 189 -13.41 -4.97 -5.77
N PRO A 190 -13.12 -5.66 -4.63
CA PRO A 190 -14.14 -6.01 -3.62
C PRO A 190 -14.96 -4.82 -3.14
N LEU A 191 -14.31 -3.67 -2.93
CA LEU A 191 -14.97 -2.37 -2.75
C LEU A 191 -14.60 -1.49 -3.95
N GLY A 192 -15.50 -1.34 -4.91
CA GLY A 192 -15.27 -0.59 -6.14
C GLY A 192 -16.03 0.74 -6.18
N CYS A 193 -15.38 1.81 -6.64
CA CYS A 193 -15.98 3.10 -6.95
C CYS A 193 -16.42 3.17 -8.43
N TYR A 194 -16.82 4.34 -8.91
CA TYR A 194 -17.25 4.55 -10.30
C TYR A 194 -16.12 4.99 -11.25
N GLY A 195 -14.88 4.86 -10.82
CA GLY A 195 -13.68 5.21 -11.57
C GLY A 195 -12.47 4.70 -10.83
N ASP A 196 -11.38 5.46 -10.83
CA ASP A 196 -10.21 5.14 -10.04
C ASP A 196 -10.33 5.68 -8.61
N GLY A 197 -9.71 4.94 -7.69
CA GLY A 197 -9.62 5.29 -6.28
C GLY A 197 -8.79 4.26 -5.52
N GLY A 198 -8.34 4.65 -4.36
CA GLY A 198 -7.57 3.80 -3.45
C GLY A 198 -7.50 4.41 -2.06
N MET A 199 -6.86 3.70 -1.16
CA MET A 199 -6.67 4.16 0.22
C MET A 199 -5.43 3.54 0.84
N VAL A 200 -4.76 4.31 1.68
CA VAL A 200 -3.68 3.84 2.56
C VAL A 200 -4.19 3.83 3.99
N PHE A 201 -3.87 2.77 4.73
CA PHE A 201 -4.19 2.63 6.16
C PHE A 201 -2.92 2.47 6.97
N THR A 202 -2.87 3.05 8.16
CA THR A 202 -1.75 2.90 9.10
C THR A 202 -2.15 3.30 10.51
N ASP A 203 -1.41 2.82 11.50
CA ASP A 203 -1.52 3.28 12.90
C ASP A 203 -0.41 4.26 13.29
N ASP A 204 0.55 4.54 12.40
CA ASP A 204 1.66 5.47 12.66
C ASP A 204 1.27 6.92 12.30
N ASP A 205 1.23 7.79 13.32
CA ASP A 205 0.91 9.22 13.16
C ASP A 205 1.88 9.95 12.22
N ARG A 206 3.17 9.54 12.18
CA ARG A 206 4.18 10.16 11.30
C ARG A 206 3.98 9.77 9.84
N LEU A 207 3.62 8.50 9.58
CA LEU A 207 3.25 8.07 8.23
C LEU A 207 1.99 8.80 7.77
N TYR A 208 0.99 8.94 8.62
CA TYR A 208 -0.23 9.69 8.30
C TYR A 208 0.06 11.14 7.91
N ASP A 209 0.87 11.87 8.69
CA ASP A 209 1.28 13.23 8.37
C ASP A 209 2.03 13.32 7.03
N TYR A 210 2.88 12.33 6.76
CA TYR A 210 3.62 12.28 5.50
C TYR A 210 2.68 12.01 4.31
N LEU A 211 1.80 11.02 4.42
CA LEU A 211 0.85 10.61 3.40
C LEU A 211 -0.12 11.73 3.02
N THR A 212 -0.68 12.44 4.01
CA THR A 212 -1.58 13.56 3.77
C THR A 212 -0.90 14.72 3.05
N SER A 213 0.38 14.95 3.32
CA SER A 213 1.20 15.94 2.61
C SER A 213 1.51 15.49 1.17
N VAL A 214 2.02 14.26 0.99
CA VAL A 214 2.40 13.71 -0.33
C VAL A 214 1.21 13.67 -1.28
N ARG A 215 0.03 13.29 -0.82
CA ARG A 215 -1.22 13.27 -1.57
C ARG A 215 -1.53 14.59 -2.27
N ILE A 216 -1.06 15.71 -1.73
CA ILE A 216 -1.31 17.06 -2.23
C ILE A 216 0.04 17.75 -2.50
N HIS A 217 0.84 17.21 -3.43
CA HIS A 217 2.09 17.79 -3.91
C HIS A 217 3.13 18.08 -2.81
N GLY A 218 3.11 17.35 -1.68
CA GLY A 218 4.02 17.59 -0.56
C GLY A 218 3.70 18.86 0.24
N LYS A 219 2.42 19.24 0.30
CA LYS A 219 1.95 20.46 0.99
C LYS A 219 2.34 20.43 2.47
N GLY A 220 2.87 21.56 2.94
CA GLY A 220 3.09 21.88 4.36
C GLY A 220 1.87 22.51 5.01
N THR A 221 2.09 23.33 6.05
CA THR A 221 1.03 24.00 6.80
C THR A 221 0.40 25.15 6.01
N ASP A 222 1.18 25.87 5.24
CA ASP A 222 0.72 27.00 4.45
C ASP A 222 0.30 26.59 3.03
N LYS A 223 -0.57 27.40 2.42
CA LYS A 223 -1.17 27.11 1.11
C LYS A 223 -0.13 26.89 -0.01
N TYR A 224 0.97 27.61 0.03
CA TYR A 224 2.01 27.60 -1.01
C TYR A 224 3.33 27.00 -0.53
N ASP A 225 3.31 26.36 0.66
CA ASP A 225 4.47 25.72 1.23
C ASP A 225 4.48 24.23 0.87
N ASN A 226 5.38 23.82 -0.04
CA ASN A 226 5.60 22.43 -0.42
C ASN A 226 6.93 21.97 0.21
N VAL A 227 6.82 21.28 1.33
CA VAL A 227 7.96 20.88 2.19
C VAL A 227 8.64 19.59 1.72
N ARG A 228 8.05 18.91 0.75
CA ARG A 228 8.59 17.66 0.16
C ARG A 228 8.07 17.46 -1.25
N ILE A 229 8.68 16.50 -1.96
CA ILE A 229 8.14 16.03 -3.24
C ILE A 229 6.87 15.21 -2.95
N GLY A 230 5.81 15.47 -3.69
CA GLY A 230 4.56 14.77 -3.62
C GLY A 230 3.92 14.61 -4.99
N ILE A 231 2.70 14.09 -5.02
CA ILE A 231 1.94 13.83 -6.24
C ILE A 231 0.56 14.48 -6.18
N ASN A 232 -0.12 14.53 -7.28
CA ASN A 232 -1.56 14.79 -7.32
C ASN A 232 -2.29 13.46 -7.09
N GLY A 233 -2.26 12.98 -5.85
CA GLY A 233 -2.81 11.67 -5.48
C GLY A 233 -4.17 11.74 -4.78
N ARG A 234 -4.96 12.79 -4.98
CA ARG A 234 -6.27 12.93 -4.33
C ARG A 234 -7.30 12.00 -4.95
N CYS A 235 -8.18 11.44 -4.13
CA CYS A 235 -9.43 10.85 -4.59
C CYS A 235 -10.44 11.96 -4.89
N ASP A 236 -11.15 11.85 -6.00
CA ASP A 236 -12.24 12.77 -6.32
C ASP A 236 -13.45 12.52 -5.41
N THR A 237 -14.10 13.58 -4.94
CA THR A 237 -15.25 13.49 -4.03
C THR A 237 -16.41 12.66 -4.61
N LEU A 238 -16.57 12.65 -5.92
CA LEU A 238 -17.58 11.83 -6.60
C LEU A 238 -17.34 10.32 -6.46
N GLN A 239 -16.12 9.89 -6.16
CA GLN A 239 -15.78 8.48 -5.95
C GLN A 239 -15.94 8.03 -4.49
N ALA A 240 -15.91 8.96 -3.55
CA ALA A 240 -16.13 8.72 -2.13
C ALA A 240 -17.63 8.52 -1.82
#